data_b08e89160fba8ff2d12283d4a394c6c4
#
_entry.id   b08e89160fba8ff2d12283d4a394c6c4
#
_cell.length_a   1.000
_cell.length_b   1.000
_cell.length_c   1.000
_cell.angle_alpha   90.00
_cell.angle_beta   90.00
_cell.angle_gamma   90.00
#
_symmetry.space_group_name_H-M   'P 1'
#
loop_
_entity.id
_entity.type
_entity.pdbx_description
1 polymer ?
#
loop_
_entity_poly.entity_id
_entity_poly.type
_entity_poly.pdbx_seq_one_letter_code
_entity_poly.pdbx_strand_id
1 'polypeptide(L)'
;GRLVDSVDALGLGEDTIIVFTSDNGPTDWPRYYKEGFTPPGWAGELFGRKWSLYEGGIRMPFIIRWKGAIPEGKTNDATVMAAVDLFPSLHALSSAKLPTDWRLDGQDLSKALQGRKVKRKGPVYWEYGGNPGILKPGNPLFESPTNAMRDGD
;
A
#
# COMPACT_ATOMS: atom_id res chain seq x y z
N GLY A 1 6.13 18.33 3.81
CA GLY A 1 7.21 18.44 4.82
C GLY A 1 8.58 18.56 4.16
N ARG A 2 9.67 18.57 4.93
CA ARG A 2 11.04 18.94 4.50
C ARG A 2 11.49 18.30 3.19
N LEU A 3 11.21 17.00 2.95
CA LEU A 3 11.55 16.33 1.68
C LEU A 3 10.84 16.97 0.49
N VAL A 4 9.54 17.17 0.61
CA VAL A 4 8.73 17.79 -0.45
C VAL A 4 9.21 19.22 -0.72
N ASP A 5 9.44 20.00 0.35
CA ASP A 5 9.94 21.37 0.25
C ASP A 5 11.31 21.43 -0.46
N SER A 6 12.19 20.45 -0.17
CA SER A 6 13.51 20.35 -0.84
C SER A 6 13.39 20.03 -2.32
N VAL A 7 12.51 19.10 -2.70
CA VAL A 7 12.24 18.76 -4.11
C VAL A 7 11.72 20.00 -4.87
N ASP A 8 10.80 20.75 -4.25
CA ASP A 8 10.26 21.97 -4.86
C ASP A 8 11.29 23.10 -4.95
N ALA A 9 12.10 23.30 -3.92
CA ALA A 9 13.15 24.32 -3.90
C ALA A 9 14.26 24.06 -4.94
N LEU A 10 14.50 22.79 -5.27
CA LEU A 10 15.43 22.38 -6.32
C LEU A 10 14.84 22.44 -7.74
N GLY A 11 13.57 22.82 -7.89
CA GLY A 11 12.89 22.87 -9.18
C GLY A 11 12.55 21.49 -9.77
N LEU A 12 12.61 20.42 -8.97
CA LEU A 12 12.41 19.03 -9.43
C LEU A 12 10.97 18.55 -9.31
N GLY A 13 10.05 19.37 -8.83
CA GLY A 13 8.69 18.97 -8.49
C GLY A 13 7.87 18.41 -9.66
N GLU A 14 8.09 18.89 -10.87
CA GLU A 14 7.39 18.45 -12.07
C GLU A 14 7.95 17.14 -12.65
N ASP A 15 9.21 16.85 -12.35
CA ASP A 15 9.92 15.65 -12.83
C ASP A 15 10.04 14.55 -11.75
N THR A 16 9.37 14.73 -10.60
CA THR A 16 9.48 13.80 -9.47
C THR A 16 8.13 13.32 -9.00
N ILE A 17 7.93 12.00 -9.03
CA ILE A 17 6.79 11.34 -8.38
C ILE A 17 7.22 10.98 -6.95
N ILE A 18 6.49 11.47 -5.96
CA ILE A 18 6.68 11.13 -4.55
C ILE A 18 5.52 10.22 -4.13
N VAL A 19 5.86 9.02 -3.67
CA VAL A 19 4.90 8.06 -3.10
C VAL A 19 5.20 7.88 -1.62
N PHE A 20 4.17 8.03 -0.79
CA PHE A 20 4.21 7.72 0.63
C PHE A 20 3.24 6.59 0.91
N THR A 21 3.75 5.48 1.42
CA THR A 21 2.98 4.29 1.79
C THR A 21 3.70 3.52 2.90
N SER A 22 3.12 2.42 3.33
CA SER A 22 3.75 1.45 4.24
C SER A 22 3.71 0.06 3.59
N ASP A 23 4.61 -0.81 4.00
CA ASP A 23 4.67 -2.20 3.53
C ASP A 23 3.60 -3.08 4.20
N ASN A 24 3.23 -2.75 5.44
CA ASN A 24 2.22 -3.48 6.23
C ASN A 24 1.62 -2.58 7.32
N GLY A 25 0.64 -3.10 8.02
CA GLY A 25 0.03 -2.44 9.16
C GLY A 25 0.97 -2.22 10.34
N PRO A 26 0.53 -1.49 11.36
CA PRO A 26 1.32 -1.20 12.55
C PRO A 26 1.84 -2.47 13.20
N THR A 27 3.00 -2.41 13.83
CA THR A 27 3.62 -3.58 14.49
C THR A 27 2.68 -4.24 15.50
N ASP A 28 2.77 -5.54 15.59
CA ASP A 28 2.06 -6.36 16.59
C ASP A 28 3.05 -7.22 17.38
N TRP A 29 4.20 -6.64 17.76
CA TRP A 29 5.28 -7.36 18.41
C TRP A 29 4.86 -7.95 19.76
N PRO A 30 4.92 -9.28 19.94
CA PRO A 30 4.41 -9.96 21.14
C PRO A 30 5.00 -9.47 22.46
N ARG A 31 6.23 -8.97 22.44
CA ARG A 31 6.93 -8.48 23.63
C ARG A 31 6.21 -7.31 24.29
N TYR A 32 5.64 -6.38 23.48
CA TYR A 32 4.92 -5.24 24.05
C TYR A 32 3.75 -5.68 24.93
N TYR A 33 2.98 -6.68 24.48
CA TYR A 33 1.85 -7.21 25.28
C TYR A 33 2.31 -7.88 26.57
N LYS A 34 3.45 -8.59 26.55
CA LYS A 34 4.03 -9.22 27.74
C LYS A 34 4.52 -8.18 28.76
N GLU A 35 4.96 -7.02 28.30
CA GLU A 35 5.39 -5.90 29.14
C GLU A 35 4.22 -4.96 29.52
N GLY A 36 2.97 -5.28 29.12
CA GLY A 36 1.78 -4.49 29.43
C GLY A 36 1.57 -3.25 28.56
N PHE A 37 2.31 -3.13 27.45
CA PHE A 37 2.16 -2.01 26.52
C PHE A 37 1.35 -2.41 25.29
N THR A 38 0.56 -1.47 24.76
CA THR A 38 0.01 -1.59 23.41
C THR A 38 1.13 -1.31 22.40
N PRO A 39 1.32 -2.17 21.39
CA PRO A 39 2.31 -1.91 20.35
C PRO A 39 2.09 -0.56 19.67
N PRO A 40 3.16 0.19 19.34
CA PRO A 40 3.03 1.49 18.70
C PRO A 40 2.38 1.42 17.33
N GLY A 41 1.79 2.54 16.92
CA GLY A 41 1.08 2.69 15.66
C GLY A 41 -0.40 2.33 15.77
N TRP A 42 -1.17 2.89 14.86
CA TRP A 42 -2.62 2.77 14.83
C TRP A 42 -3.10 2.49 13.40
N ALA A 43 -3.97 1.50 13.25
CA ALA A 43 -4.56 1.11 11.97
C ALA A 43 -5.93 1.79 11.70
N GLY A 44 -6.25 2.84 12.44
CA GLY A 44 -7.59 3.41 12.40
C GLY A 44 -8.61 2.45 13.02
N GLU A 45 -9.76 2.37 12.42
CA GLU A 45 -10.83 1.45 12.82
C GLU A 45 -10.69 0.06 12.16
N LEU A 46 -9.61 -0.18 11.39
CA LEU A 46 -9.40 -1.44 10.71
C LEU A 46 -8.95 -2.52 11.67
N PHE A 47 -9.58 -3.68 11.58
CA PHE A 47 -9.24 -4.83 12.40
C PHE A 47 -7.91 -5.44 11.94
N GLY A 48 -7.13 -5.91 12.91
CA GLY A 48 -5.84 -6.54 12.66
C GLY A 48 -4.66 -5.56 12.64
N ARG A 49 -3.47 -6.12 12.53
CA ARG A 49 -2.18 -5.42 12.54
C ARG A 49 -1.18 -6.21 11.69
N LYS A 50 0.09 -5.80 11.67
CA LYS A 50 1.19 -6.54 11.04
C LYS A 50 1.12 -8.04 11.38
N TRP A 51 1.44 -8.87 10.42
CA TRP A 51 1.37 -10.35 10.43
C TRP A 51 -0.05 -10.93 10.38
N SER A 52 -1.04 -10.13 10.02
CA SER A 52 -2.39 -10.63 9.74
C SER A 52 -2.89 -10.17 8.37
N LEU A 53 -3.74 -10.98 7.74
CA LEU A 53 -4.44 -10.64 6.50
C LEU A 53 -5.76 -9.90 6.73
N TYR A 54 -6.02 -9.44 7.95
CA TYR A 54 -7.08 -8.47 8.19
C TYR A 54 -6.69 -7.09 7.64
N GLU A 55 -7.67 -6.25 7.36
CA GLU A 55 -7.43 -4.94 6.72
C GLU A 55 -6.43 -4.07 7.48
N GLY A 56 -6.42 -4.11 8.80
CA GLY A 56 -5.42 -3.39 9.61
C GLY A 56 -3.97 -3.87 9.41
N GLY A 57 -3.80 -5.07 8.84
CA GLY A 57 -2.49 -5.62 8.46
C GLY A 57 -2.07 -5.35 7.02
N ILE A 58 -3.04 -5.25 6.09
CA ILE A 58 -2.79 -5.21 4.64
C ILE A 58 -3.32 -3.97 3.93
N ARG A 59 -4.21 -3.18 4.53
CA ARG A 59 -4.74 -1.95 3.93
C ARG A 59 -3.92 -0.75 4.39
N MET A 60 -2.98 -0.34 3.52
CA MET A 60 -2.00 0.67 3.84
C MET A 60 -2.44 2.07 3.40
N PRO A 61 -2.00 3.12 4.12
CA PRO A 61 -2.11 4.47 3.62
C PRO A 61 -1.34 4.59 2.31
N PHE A 62 -1.89 5.33 1.36
CA PHE A 62 -1.24 5.60 0.08
C PHE A 62 -1.44 7.04 -0.31
N ILE A 63 -0.36 7.78 -0.43
CA ILE A 63 -0.36 9.17 -0.86
C ILE A 63 0.61 9.31 -2.01
N ILE A 64 0.18 9.92 -3.11
CA ILE A 64 1.03 10.19 -4.26
C ILE A 64 0.99 11.68 -4.60
N ARG A 65 2.14 12.22 -4.97
CA ARG A 65 2.28 13.57 -5.46
C ARG A 65 3.13 13.59 -6.71
N TRP A 66 2.64 14.28 -7.73
CA TRP A 66 3.40 14.67 -8.91
C TRP A 66 2.91 16.03 -9.36
N LYS A 67 3.72 17.05 -9.14
CA LYS A 67 3.34 18.45 -9.39
C LYS A 67 3.02 18.66 -10.87
N GLY A 68 1.89 19.31 -11.16
CA GLY A 68 1.42 19.57 -12.52
C GLY A 68 0.79 18.39 -13.25
N ALA A 69 0.97 17.14 -12.78
CA ALA A 69 0.45 15.95 -13.44
C ALA A 69 -0.66 15.22 -12.64
N ILE A 70 -0.64 15.31 -11.31
CA ILE A 70 -1.67 14.74 -10.44
C ILE A 70 -2.41 15.89 -9.73
N PRO A 71 -3.75 15.95 -9.81
CA PRO A 71 -4.54 16.98 -9.15
C PRO A 71 -4.34 16.98 -7.63
N GLU A 72 -4.15 18.16 -7.05
CA GLU A 72 -4.00 18.35 -5.61
C GLU A 72 -5.33 18.13 -4.86
N GLY A 73 -5.23 17.66 -3.62
CA GLY A 73 -6.36 17.53 -2.69
C GLY A 73 -7.42 16.51 -3.13
N LYS A 74 -7.10 15.59 -4.04
CA LYS A 74 -8.03 14.55 -4.48
C LYS A 74 -7.89 13.29 -3.63
N THR A 75 -9.02 12.68 -3.33
CA THR A 75 -9.11 11.35 -2.75
C THR A 75 -9.73 10.40 -3.77
N ASN A 76 -9.15 9.22 -3.93
CA ASN A 76 -9.72 8.14 -4.72
C ASN A 76 -10.08 6.99 -3.76
N ASP A 77 -11.36 6.88 -3.49
CA ASP A 77 -11.98 5.90 -2.59
C ASP A 77 -12.61 4.70 -3.34
N ALA A 78 -12.55 4.72 -4.67
CA ALA A 78 -13.25 3.75 -5.52
C ALA A 78 -12.32 2.77 -6.25
N THR A 79 -11.00 2.96 -6.17
CA THR A 79 -10.05 2.08 -6.86
C THR A 79 -9.34 1.20 -5.86
N VAL A 80 -9.52 -0.11 -5.98
CA VAL A 80 -8.70 -1.09 -5.25
C VAL A 80 -7.35 -1.23 -5.97
N MET A 81 -6.27 -0.97 -5.26
CA MET A 81 -4.90 -1.10 -5.74
C MET A 81 -4.08 -1.96 -4.77
N ALA A 82 -3.30 -2.88 -5.29
CA ALA A 82 -2.35 -3.67 -4.52
C ALA A 82 -0.90 -3.27 -4.88
N ALA A 83 0.06 -3.64 -4.04
CA ALA A 83 1.47 -3.30 -4.26
C ALA A 83 2.00 -3.79 -5.62
N VAL A 84 1.53 -4.93 -6.11
CA VAL A 84 1.88 -5.48 -7.44
C VAL A 84 1.47 -4.56 -8.59
N ASP A 85 0.49 -3.68 -8.40
CA ASP A 85 0.01 -2.74 -9.41
C ASP A 85 0.88 -1.48 -9.51
N LEU A 86 1.74 -1.21 -8.50
CA LEU A 86 2.57 0.00 -8.48
C LEU A 86 3.55 0.02 -9.64
N PHE A 87 4.26 -1.09 -9.87
CA PHE A 87 5.27 -1.13 -10.91
C PHE A 87 4.68 -0.87 -12.31
N PRO A 88 3.65 -1.61 -12.80
CA PRO A 88 3.06 -1.32 -14.10
C PRO A 88 2.44 0.09 -14.19
N SER A 89 1.86 0.59 -13.09
CA SER A 89 1.24 1.91 -13.08
C SER A 89 2.27 3.05 -13.14
N LEU A 90 3.35 2.96 -12.37
CA LEU A 90 4.43 3.94 -12.40
C LEU A 90 5.20 3.88 -13.72
N HIS A 91 5.41 2.67 -14.26
CA HIS A 91 5.97 2.49 -15.57
C HIS A 91 5.14 3.20 -16.67
N ALA A 92 3.82 3.04 -16.65
CA ALA A 92 2.92 3.70 -17.60
C ALA A 92 2.93 5.24 -17.49
N LEU A 93 3.30 5.78 -16.33
CA LEU A 93 3.48 7.22 -16.12
C LEU A 93 4.88 7.71 -16.56
N SER A 94 5.82 6.80 -16.67
CA SER A 94 7.16 7.09 -17.16
C SER A 94 7.23 6.91 -18.68
N SER A 95 8.22 7.49 -19.31
CA SER A 95 8.50 7.23 -20.74
C SER A 95 9.39 6.00 -20.97
N ALA A 96 9.58 5.17 -19.95
CA ALA A 96 10.42 3.99 -20.01
C ALA A 96 9.78 2.89 -20.88
N LYS A 97 10.61 2.05 -21.49
CA LYS A 97 10.13 0.88 -22.24
C LYS A 97 10.35 -0.38 -21.42
N LEU A 98 9.30 -1.20 -21.31
CA LEU A 98 9.43 -2.55 -20.74
C LEU A 98 9.90 -3.54 -21.81
N PRO A 99 10.68 -4.55 -21.44
CA PRO A 99 10.88 -5.72 -22.27
C PRO A 99 9.53 -6.37 -22.61
N THR A 100 9.36 -6.78 -23.86
CA THR A 100 8.08 -7.30 -24.38
C THR A 100 7.71 -8.69 -23.87
N ASP A 101 8.67 -9.40 -23.27
CA ASP A 101 8.54 -10.73 -22.70
C ASP A 101 8.22 -10.74 -21.18
N TRP A 102 8.19 -9.58 -20.55
CA TRP A 102 7.85 -9.48 -19.14
C TRP A 102 6.36 -9.69 -18.90
N ARG A 103 6.06 -10.64 -18.02
CA ARG A 103 4.72 -10.85 -17.48
C ARG A 103 4.65 -10.19 -16.10
N LEU A 104 3.71 -9.28 -15.95
CA LEU A 104 3.49 -8.55 -14.70
C LEU A 104 2.26 -9.13 -14.01
N ASP A 105 2.35 -9.38 -12.71
CA ASP A 105 1.21 -9.83 -11.90
C ASP A 105 0.21 -8.70 -11.62
N GLY A 106 0.69 -7.46 -11.63
CA GLY A 106 -0.12 -6.27 -11.41
C GLY A 106 -0.75 -5.71 -12.69
N GLN A 107 -1.70 -4.81 -12.50
CA GLN A 107 -2.40 -4.10 -13.58
C GLN A 107 -1.92 -2.66 -13.66
N ASP A 108 -1.95 -2.08 -14.86
CA ASP A 108 -1.77 -0.64 -15.03
C ASP A 108 -3.01 0.11 -14.52
N LEU A 109 -2.84 0.77 -13.38
CA LEU A 109 -3.82 1.65 -12.75
C LEU A 109 -3.32 3.11 -12.72
N SER A 110 -2.47 3.49 -13.66
CA SER A 110 -1.90 4.84 -13.77
C SER A 110 -2.95 5.95 -13.79
N LYS A 111 -4.09 5.70 -14.42
CA LYS A 111 -5.24 6.63 -14.41
C LYS A 111 -5.81 6.83 -13.01
N ALA A 112 -5.76 5.80 -12.15
CA ALA A 112 -6.19 5.94 -10.77
C ALA A 112 -5.18 6.79 -9.96
N LEU A 113 -3.89 6.63 -10.21
CA LEU A 113 -2.85 7.48 -9.63
C LEU A 113 -3.01 8.95 -10.04
N GLN A 114 -3.58 9.20 -11.21
CA GLN A 114 -3.93 10.55 -11.69
C GLN A 114 -5.29 11.05 -11.18
N GLY A 115 -5.89 10.40 -10.19
CA GLY A 115 -7.13 10.82 -9.53
C GLY A 115 -8.43 10.39 -10.25
N ARG A 116 -8.36 9.52 -11.25
CA ARG A 116 -9.55 8.99 -11.92
C ARG A 116 -10.05 7.74 -11.18
N LYS A 117 -11.37 7.56 -11.11
CA LYS A 117 -11.97 6.31 -10.63
C LYS A 117 -11.77 5.23 -11.69
N VAL A 118 -11.09 4.16 -11.31
CA VAL A 118 -10.80 3.02 -12.20
C VAL A 118 -11.23 1.74 -11.51
N LYS A 119 -12.04 0.94 -12.16
CA LYS A 119 -12.38 -0.39 -11.65
C LYS A 119 -11.25 -1.35 -11.99
N ARG A 120 -10.70 -2.01 -10.95
CA ARG A 120 -9.75 -3.10 -11.11
C ARG A 120 -10.38 -4.27 -11.86
N LYS A 121 -9.63 -4.93 -12.71
CA LYS A 121 -10.06 -6.19 -13.37
C LYS A 121 -9.74 -7.36 -12.46
N GLY A 122 -10.77 -7.99 -11.93
CA GLY A 122 -10.66 -9.14 -11.05
C GLY A 122 -10.15 -8.83 -9.64
N PRO A 123 -10.22 -9.83 -8.78
CA PRO A 123 -9.88 -9.70 -7.37
C PRO A 123 -8.37 -9.63 -7.11
N VAL A 124 -8.03 -9.16 -5.91
CA VAL A 124 -6.70 -9.29 -5.32
C VAL A 124 -6.73 -10.45 -4.33
N TYR A 125 -5.69 -11.28 -4.36
CA TYR A 125 -5.54 -12.40 -3.46
C TYR A 125 -4.30 -12.22 -2.59
N TRP A 126 -4.39 -12.66 -1.35
CA TRP A 126 -3.28 -12.79 -0.43
C TRP A 126 -3.25 -14.21 0.12
N GLU A 127 -2.07 -14.78 0.16
CA GLU A 127 -1.75 -16.02 0.85
C GLU A 127 -0.67 -15.74 1.89
N TYR A 128 -0.92 -16.14 3.12
CA TYR A 128 0.03 -15.98 4.21
C TYR A 128 0.05 -17.23 5.07
N GLY A 129 1.00 -18.12 4.79
CA GLY A 129 1.21 -19.36 5.56
C GLY A 129 1.74 -19.14 6.98
N GLY A 130 1.91 -17.87 7.37
CA GLY A 130 2.53 -17.52 8.63
C GLY A 130 4.06 -17.70 8.58
N ASN A 131 4.71 -17.29 9.67
CA ASN A 131 6.14 -17.51 9.89
C ASN A 131 6.28 -18.45 11.08
N PRO A 132 6.18 -19.77 10.88
CA PRO A 132 6.22 -20.72 11.99
C PRO A 132 7.55 -20.57 12.72
N GLY A 133 7.48 -20.10 13.95
CA GLY A 133 8.61 -20.01 14.87
C GLY A 133 9.14 -18.62 15.17
N ILE A 134 8.86 -17.56 14.37
CA ILE A 134 9.50 -16.27 14.58
C ILE A 134 8.50 -15.13 14.79
N LEU A 135 7.49 -14.97 13.96
CA LEU A 135 6.62 -13.80 13.99
C LEU A 135 5.14 -14.19 13.95
N LYS A 136 4.51 -14.15 15.11
CA LYS A 136 3.05 -14.27 15.25
C LYS A 136 2.53 -12.96 15.84
N PRO A 137 1.27 -12.58 15.53
CA PRO A 137 0.61 -11.50 16.24
C PRO A 137 0.72 -11.68 17.75
N GLY A 138 0.99 -10.59 18.47
CA GLY A 138 1.07 -10.64 19.93
C GLY A 138 -0.30 -10.80 20.59
N ASN A 139 -1.36 -10.34 19.93
CA ASN A 139 -2.74 -10.51 20.36
C ASN A 139 -3.39 -11.65 19.53
N PRO A 140 -3.90 -12.72 20.20
CA PRO A 140 -4.57 -13.83 19.52
C PRO A 140 -5.79 -13.43 18.68
N LEU A 141 -6.43 -12.30 18.99
CA LEU A 141 -7.51 -11.75 18.18
C LEU A 141 -7.07 -11.39 16.75
N PHE A 142 -5.79 -11.16 16.54
CA PHE A 142 -5.23 -10.80 15.24
C PHE A 142 -4.57 -11.99 14.53
N GLU A 143 -4.80 -13.20 15.00
CA GLU A 143 -4.33 -14.40 14.32
C GLU A 143 -4.81 -14.38 12.87
N SER A 144 -3.87 -14.48 11.94
CA SER A 144 -4.14 -14.30 10.53
C SER A 144 -4.92 -15.46 9.93
N PRO A 145 -5.96 -15.21 9.13
CA PRO A 145 -6.37 -16.21 8.15
C PRO A 145 -5.21 -16.50 7.19
N THR A 146 -5.19 -17.71 6.63
CA THR A 146 -4.14 -18.11 5.66
C THR A 146 -4.34 -17.50 4.29
N ASN A 147 -5.57 -17.16 3.96
CA ASN A 147 -5.95 -16.59 2.68
C ASN A 147 -6.91 -15.42 2.86
N ALA A 148 -6.76 -14.42 2.02
CA ALA A 148 -7.70 -13.32 1.90
C ALA A 148 -7.93 -12.97 0.43
N MET A 149 -9.10 -12.44 0.13
CA MET A 149 -9.46 -11.97 -1.20
C MET A 149 -10.23 -10.66 -1.08
N ARG A 150 -9.99 -9.74 -2.01
CA ARG A 150 -10.81 -8.56 -2.20
C ARG A 150 -11.28 -8.48 -3.65
N ASP A 151 -12.59 -8.44 -3.86
CA ASP A 151 -13.24 -8.27 -5.16
C ASP A 151 -14.17 -7.07 -5.11
N GLY A 152 -13.67 -5.94 -5.55
CA GLY A 152 -14.36 -4.66 -5.47
C GLY A 152 -14.28 -4.01 -4.07
N ASP A 153 -15.31 -3.23 -3.75
CA ASP A 153 -15.41 -2.40 -2.53
C ASP A 153 -15.77 -3.19 -1.27
#